data_81dc9c90ec871e328077cb093281af77
#
_entry.id   81dc9c90ec871e328077cb093281af77
#
_cell.length_a   1.000
_cell.length_b   1.000
_cell.length_c   1.000
_cell.angle_alpha   90.00
_cell.angle_beta   90.00
_cell.angle_gamma   90.00
#
_symmetry.space_group_name_H-M   'P 1'
#
loop_
_entity.id
_entity.type
_entity.pdbx_description
1 polymer ?
#
loop_
_entity_poly.entity_id
_entity_poly.type
_entity_poly.pdbx_seq_one_letter_code
_entity_poly.pdbx_strand_id
1 'polypeptide(L)'
;MTTDHRWTTPITADLLRGAVDLETTTRGLLPHRLTARARRQIPDDQLAMAEAQPSGVRLVFRTRATTIELDTLPTKRVYQGFPPPADGVYDLLIDGRLAAQASVSGGNVRTVTDMFTQTSVLAEGPAGTARFADLPAGEKDVEIWLPHTEITELIALRTDAPVEQSPPSRRRTWLHHGSSISHGSNAGHPSAIWPALAAAAGGVELVNLGFGGSALLDPFTARAMRDIPADLISVKIGINIVNSDAMRLRAFTPAVHGFLDTIREGHPSTPLLVVSAILCPVQEDTPGPLAPDLDGGRLRFTATGDPAERSAGRLTLTIIRDELAKIVQQRAADDPNLHYLDGRDLYGESDYAEFPLPDAVHPDGAGHRRIAENFARLAFGDGGPFATKTR
;
A
#
# COMPACT_ATOMS: atom_id res chain seq x y z
N MET A 1 -21.14 -5.52 30.76
CA MET A 1 -20.05 -5.18 31.70
C MET A 1 -19.39 -3.93 31.15
N THR A 2 -19.55 -2.79 31.82
CA THR A 2 -18.82 -1.54 31.49
C THR A 2 -17.38 -1.77 31.87
N THR A 3 -16.49 -1.84 30.88
CA THR A 3 -15.05 -1.88 31.10
C THR A 3 -14.65 -0.53 31.68
N ASP A 4 -14.07 -0.53 32.88
CA ASP A 4 -13.60 0.67 33.56
C ASP A 4 -12.27 1.09 32.90
N HIS A 5 -12.34 1.84 31.80
CA HIS A 5 -11.14 2.39 31.14
C HIS A 5 -10.58 3.50 32.01
N ARG A 6 -9.44 3.22 32.64
CA ARG A 6 -8.78 4.20 33.50
C ARG A 6 -7.95 5.22 32.76
N TRP A 7 -7.56 4.92 31.52
CA TRP A 7 -6.65 5.78 30.72
C TRP A 7 -7.21 6.04 29.35
N THR A 8 -7.19 7.31 28.95
CA THR A 8 -7.35 7.77 27.57
C THR A 8 -6.06 8.44 27.17
N THR A 9 -5.38 7.86 26.17
CA THR A 9 -4.09 8.35 25.67
C THR A 9 -4.34 9.17 24.42
N PRO A 10 -3.88 10.44 24.37
CA PRO A 10 -3.91 11.21 23.13
C PRO A 10 -3.11 10.51 22.03
N ILE A 11 -3.69 10.40 20.84
CA ILE A 11 -2.98 9.84 19.68
C ILE A 11 -2.11 10.96 19.11
N THR A 12 -0.80 10.71 19.06
CA THR A 12 0.21 11.66 18.56
C THR A 12 1.05 11.03 17.46
N ALA A 13 1.82 11.83 16.75
CA ALA A 13 2.76 11.37 15.72
C ALA A 13 3.73 10.30 16.25
N ASP A 14 4.12 10.40 17.52
CA ASP A 14 5.08 9.46 18.14
C ASP A 14 4.53 8.05 18.28
N LEU A 15 3.21 7.90 18.34
CA LEU A 15 2.56 6.60 18.37
C LEU A 15 2.33 6.02 16.97
N LEU A 16 2.51 6.80 15.89
CA LEU A 16 2.23 6.37 14.54
C LEU A 16 3.51 5.98 13.79
N ARG A 17 3.41 4.93 12.99
CA ARG A 17 4.44 4.50 12.03
C ARG A 17 3.79 4.32 10.66
N GLY A 18 4.54 4.62 9.60
CA GLY A 18 4.09 4.45 8.21
C GLY A 18 3.25 5.61 7.67
N ALA A 19 2.76 6.53 8.51
CA ALA A 19 2.14 7.78 8.07
C ALA A 19 3.22 8.79 7.67
N VAL A 20 2.96 9.56 6.61
CA VAL A 20 3.85 10.61 6.10
C VAL A 20 3.42 11.99 6.61
N ASP A 21 2.13 12.18 6.83
CA ASP A 21 1.55 13.42 7.34
C ASP A 21 0.34 13.13 8.22
N LEU A 22 -0.01 14.04 9.10
CA LEU A 22 -1.15 13.94 10.01
C LEU A 22 -1.98 15.21 9.91
N GLU A 23 -3.23 15.07 9.52
CA GLU A 23 -4.20 16.15 9.50
C GLU A 23 -5.02 16.15 10.80
N THR A 24 -5.00 17.28 11.51
CA THR A 24 -5.90 17.46 12.65
C THR A 24 -7.28 17.84 12.16
N THR A 25 -8.27 17.06 12.52
CA THR A 25 -9.68 17.28 12.20
C THR A 25 -10.42 17.81 13.42
N THR A 26 -11.72 18.05 13.30
CA THR A 26 -12.58 18.42 14.43
C THR A 26 -12.82 17.27 15.42
N ARG A 27 -12.54 16.03 15.03
CA ARG A 27 -12.79 14.82 15.82
C ARG A 27 -11.53 14.14 16.32
N GLY A 28 -10.41 14.27 15.57
CA GLY A 28 -9.18 13.56 15.90
C GLY A 28 -8.06 13.79 14.90
N LEU A 29 -7.40 12.72 14.47
CA LEU A 29 -6.28 12.74 13.55
C LEU A 29 -6.57 11.85 12.34
N LEU A 30 -6.30 12.36 11.14
CA LEU A 30 -6.34 11.61 9.90
C LEU A 30 -4.92 11.37 9.40
N PRO A 31 -4.44 10.11 9.38
CA PRO A 31 -3.13 9.79 8.84
C PRO A 31 -3.17 9.79 7.31
N HIS A 32 -2.16 10.41 6.71
CA HIS A 32 -1.95 10.50 5.28
C HIS A 32 -0.65 9.82 4.84
N ARG A 33 -0.63 9.29 3.64
CA ARG A 33 0.56 8.68 3.03
C ARG A 33 1.28 9.60 2.04
N LEU A 34 0.75 10.80 1.83
CA LEU A 34 1.39 11.90 1.12
C LEU A 34 1.38 13.16 1.98
N THR A 35 2.39 14.02 1.79
CA THR A 35 2.45 15.34 2.46
C THR A 35 1.31 16.25 2.03
N ALA A 36 0.91 17.21 2.86
CA ALA A 36 -0.10 18.21 2.51
C ALA A 36 0.23 18.95 1.19
N ARG A 37 1.52 19.19 0.90
CA ARG A 37 1.95 19.79 -0.37
C ARG A 37 1.65 18.88 -1.56
N ALA A 38 1.92 17.58 -1.47
CA ALA A 38 1.64 16.61 -2.52
C ALA A 38 0.13 16.46 -2.72
N ARG A 39 -0.64 16.34 -1.63
CA ARG A 39 -2.11 16.21 -1.68
C ARG A 39 -2.79 17.34 -2.45
N ARG A 40 -2.29 18.59 -2.37
CA ARG A 40 -2.83 19.71 -3.17
C ARG A 40 -2.64 19.60 -4.68
N GLN A 41 -1.83 18.64 -5.14
CA GLN A 41 -1.54 18.38 -6.56
C GLN A 41 -2.26 17.14 -7.10
N ILE A 42 -3.01 16.44 -6.26
CA ILE A 42 -3.78 15.26 -6.66
C ILE A 42 -4.85 15.65 -7.68
N PRO A 43 -4.89 14.98 -8.86
CA PRO A 43 -5.78 15.39 -9.94
C PRO A 43 -7.19 14.81 -9.83
N ASP A 44 -7.39 13.75 -9.03
CA ASP A 44 -8.63 12.97 -9.02
C ASP A 44 -8.95 12.34 -7.66
N ASP A 45 -10.23 12.01 -7.47
CA ASP A 45 -10.75 11.41 -6.23
C ASP A 45 -10.22 10.00 -5.97
N GLN A 46 -9.78 9.27 -7.01
CA GLN A 46 -9.23 7.93 -6.85
C GLN A 46 -7.94 7.97 -6.07
N LEU A 47 -7.00 8.84 -6.47
CA LEU A 47 -5.73 8.99 -5.76
C LEU A 47 -5.94 9.65 -4.40
N ALA A 48 -6.83 10.68 -4.30
CA ALA A 48 -7.13 11.32 -3.03
C ALA A 48 -7.61 10.32 -1.97
N MET A 49 -8.44 9.37 -2.37
CA MET A 49 -8.88 8.33 -1.48
C MET A 49 -7.80 7.26 -1.22
N ALA A 50 -7.09 6.82 -2.27
CA ALA A 50 -6.07 5.80 -2.13
C ALA A 50 -4.93 6.24 -1.20
N GLU A 51 -4.55 7.52 -1.20
CA GLU A 51 -3.52 8.03 -0.31
C GLU A 51 -4.00 8.16 1.15
N ALA A 52 -5.29 8.50 1.37
CA ALA A 52 -5.88 8.64 2.70
C ALA A 52 -6.24 7.29 3.36
N GLN A 53 -6.31 6.20 2.60
CA GLN A 53 -6.42 4.85 3.15
C GLN A 53 -5.09 4.43 3.78
N PRO A 54 -5.03 4.07 5.08
CA PRO A 54 -3.78 3.96 5.83
C PRO A 54 -3.05 2.62 5.62
N SER A 55 -2.86 2.18 4.38
CA SER A 55 -2.13 0.96 4.06
C SER A 55 -0.69 1.00 4.57
N GLY A 56 -0.34 0.10 5.49
CA GLY A 56 0.97 0.06 6.14
C GLY A 56 1.12 0.99 7.34
N VAL A 57 0.09 1.80 7.65
CA VAL A 57 0.07 2.68 8.82
C VAL A 57 -0.39 1.92 10.06
N ARG A 58 0.27 2.17 11.18
CA ARG A 58 -0.03 1.50 12.45
C ARG A 58 0.28 2.37 13.66
N LEU A 59 -0.47 2.16 14.76
CA LEU A 59 -0.09 2.64 16.08
C LEU A 59 0.92 1.68 16.68
N VAL A 60 1.95 2.20 17.36
CA VAL A 60 3.00 1.40 18.01
C VAL A 60 3.25 1.95 19.40
N PHE A 61 3.09 1.11 20.42
CA PHE A 61 3.26 1.51 21.81
C PHE A 61 3.55 0.30 22.70
N ARG A 62 3.93 0.58 23.94
CA ARG A 62 4.16 -0.43 24.98
C ARG A 62 3.10 -0.29 26.08
N THR A 63 2.61 -1.41 26.60
CA THR A 63 1.59 -1.42 27.65
C THR A 63 1.51 -2.76 28.38
N ARG A 64 0.86 -2.73 29.56
CA ARG A 64 0.43 -3.93 30.28
C ARG A 64 -1.08 -4.16 30.19
N ALA A 65 -1.78 -3.37 29.39
CA ALA A 65 -3.21 -3.43 29.25
C ALA A 65 -3.71 -4.81 28.79
N THR A 66 -4.80 -5.25 29.37
CA THR A 66 -5.51 -6.47 28.98
C THR A 66 -6.70 -6.17 28.06
N THR A 67 -7.10 -4.90 28.01
CA THR A 67 -8.13 -4.38 27.11
C THR A 67 -7.63 -3.10 26.45
N ILE A 68 -7.74 -3.05 25.12
CA ILE A 68 -7.39 -1.90 24.28
C ILE A 68 -8.59 -1.59 23.41
N GLU A 69 -9.00 -0.33 23.38
CA GLU A 69 -10.05 0.19 22.52
C GLU A 69 -9.53 1.37 21.72
N LEU A 70 -9.75 1.33 20.40
CA LEU A 70 -9.42 2.40 19.48
C LEU A 70 -10.71 2.96 18.88
N ASP A 71 -11.08 4.19 19.28
CA ASP A 71 -12.23 4.89 18.71
C ASP A 71 -11.82 5.49 17.37
N THR A 72 -12.59 5.20 16.32
CA THR A 72 -12.31 5.63 14.95
C THR A 72 -13.58 6.01 14.21
N LEU A 73 -13.41 6.84 13.18
CA LEU A 73 -14.46 7.09 12.19
C LEU A 73 -13.96 6.57 10.82
N PRO A 74 -14.38 5.37 10.41
CA PRO A 74 -14.08 4.88 9.08
C PRO A 74 -14.88 5.61 8.01
N THR A 75 -14.30 5.78 6.80
CA THR A 75 -15.01 6.17 5.60
C THR A 75 -14.83 5.09 4.55
N LYS A 76 -15.91 4.38 4.25
CA LYS A 76 -15.96 3.26 3.32
C LYS A 76 -16.31 3.73 1.93
N ARG A 77 -15.73 3.09 0.92
CA ARG A 77 -16.11 3.30 -0.49
C ARG A 77 -17.02 2.19 -0.96
N VAL A 78 -18.12 2.58 -1.57
CA VAL A 78 -19.12 1.68 -2.17
C VAL A 78 -19.34 2.10 -3.62
N TYR A 79 -19.49 1.16 -4.52
CA TYR A 79 -19.86 1.43 -5.90
C TYR A 79 -21.35 1.14 -6.07
N GLN A 80 -22.08 2.09 -6.67
CA GLN A 80 -23.51 1.92 -6.93
C GLN A 80 -23.76 0.69 -7.80
N GLY A 81 -24.68 -0.17 -7.36
CA GLY A 81 -24.97 -1.41 -8.06
C GLY A 81 -24.09 -2.61 -7.70
N PHE A 82 -23.07 -2.42 -6.86
CA PHE A 82 -22.24 -3.50 -6.34
C PHE A 82 -22.50 -3.76 -4.85
N PRO A 83 -22.30 -4.99 -4.36
CA PRO A 83 -22.36 -5.26 -2.94
C PRO A 83 -21.36 -4.38 -2.17
N PRO A 84 -21.73 -3.86 -0.97
CA PRO A 84 -20.79 -3.12 -0.14
C PRO A 84 -19.61 -4.04 0.26
N PRO A 85 -18.38 -3.51 0.33
CA PRO A 85 -17.26 -4.28 0.84
C PRO A 85 -17.47 -4.64 2.31
N ALA A 86 -16.75 -5.65 2.79
CA ALA A 86 -16.68 -5.95 4.22
C ALA A 86 -16.09 -4.77 4.99
N ASP A 87 -16.40 -4.70 6.29
CA ASP A 87 -15.81 -3.73 7.20
C ASP A 87 -14.28 -3.91 7.24
N GLY A 88 -13.54 -2.80 7.33
CA GLY A 88 -12.10 -2.81 7.42
C GLY A 88 -11.62 -3.55 8.67
N VAL A 89 -10.54 -4.31 8.54
CA VAL A 89 -9.95 -5.09 9.62
C VAL A 89 -8.82 -4.30 10.27
N TYR A 90 -8.82 -4.25 11.59
CA TYR A 90 -7.71 -3.78 12.42
C TYR A 90 -6.97 -5.00 12.95
N ASP A 91 -5.66 -5.09 12.72
CA ASP A 91 -4.83 -6.17 13.29
C ASP A 91 -4.12 -5.66 14.54
N LEU A 92 -4.23 -6.40 15.63
CA LEU A 92 -3.42 -6.18 16.82
C LEU A 92 -2.32 -7.23 16.87
N LEU A 93 -1.07 -6.76 16.81
CA LEU A 93 0.11 -7.58 16.98
C LEU A 93 0.69 -7.36 18.39
N ILE A 94 1.11 -8.45 19.03
CA ILE A 94 1.89 -8.43 20.27
C ILE A 94 3.27 -9.01 19.96
N ASP A 95 4.32 -8.26 20.27
CA ASP A 95 5.71 -8.67 20.04
C ASP A 95 5.94 -9.16 18.59
N GLY A 96 5.31 -8.46 17.63
CA GLY A 96 5.41 -8.73 16.19
C GLY A 96 4.57 -9.92 15.69
N ARG A 97 3.70 -10.51 16.51
CA ARG A 97 2.83 -11.63 16.13
C ARG A 97 1.36 -11.22 16.19
N LEU A 98 0.59 -11.58 15.18
CA LEU A 98 -0.85 -11.35 15.15
C LEU A 98 -1.52 -12.03 16.35
N ALA A 99 -2.13 -11.25 17.24
CA ALA A 99 -2.76 -11.71 18.46
C ALA A 99 -4.29 -11.61 18.41
N ALA A 100 -4.83 -10.55 17.81
CA ALA A 100 -6.27 -10.32 17.71
C ALA A 100 -6.61 -9.48 16.47
N GLN A 101 -7.89 -9.55 16.08
CA GLN A 101 -8.45 -8.75 14.99
C GLN A 101 -9.77 -8.13 15.46
N ALA A 102 -10.07 -6.93 14.97
CA ALA A 102 -11.33 -6.25 15.18
C ALA A 102 -11.78 -5.54 13.92
N SER A 103 -13.06 -5.21 13.83
CA SER A 103 -13.62 -4.36 12.77
C SER A 103 -14.56 -3.35 13.38
N VAL A 104 -14.72 -2.21 12.70
CA VAL A 104 -15.65 -1.16 13.08
C VAL A 104 -16.79 -1.13 12.07
N SER A 105 -18.00 -1.45 12.53
CA SER A 105 -19.22 -1.31 11.72
C SER A 105 -19.71 0.15 11.72
N GLY A 106 -20.41 0.56 10.67
CA GLY A 106 -20.88 1.95 10.52
C GLY A 106 -19.84 2.85 9.87
N GLY A 107 -19.73 4.09 10.37
CA GLY A 107 -18.89 5.13 9.76
C GLY A 107 -19.51 5.80 8.54
N ASN A 108 -18.76 6.67 7.91
CA ASN A 108 -19.14 7.35 6.67
C ASN A 108 -19.15 6.37 5.49
N VAL A 109 -20.05 6.61 4.53
CA VAL A 109 -20.12 5.85 3.29
C VAL A 109 -20.01 6.80 2.11
N ARG A 110 -18.96 6.66 1.31
CA ARG A 110 -18.78 7.34 0.03
C ARG A 110 -19.25 6.42 -1.09
N THR A 111 -20.40 6.72 -1.66
CA THR A 111 -20.96 5.97 -2.79
C THR A 111 -20.51 6.59 -4.10
N VAL A 112 -19.71 5.87 -4.88
CA VAL A 112 -19.36 6.21 -6.26
C VAL A 112 -20.57 5.90 -7.14
N THR A 113 -21.17 6.93 -7.71
CA THR A 113 -22.39 6.83 -8.54
C THR A 113 -22.08 6.68 -10.01
N ASP A 114 -20.89 7.08 -10.44
CA ASP A 114 -20.38 6.94 -11.80
C ASP A 114 -18.90 6.54 -11.76
N MET A 115 -18.60 5.36 -12.28
CA MET A 115 -17.24 4.80 -12.28
C MET A 115 -16.30 5.51 -13.28
N PHE A 116 -16.83 6.16 -14.30
CA PHE A 116 -16.01 6.85 -15.31
C PHE A 116 -15.64 8.26 -14.86
N THR A 117 -16.61 9.01 -14.34
CA THR A 117 -16.39 10.36 -13.84
C THR A 117 -15.93 10.39 -12.38
N GLN A 118 -15.97 9.25 -11.68
CA GLN A 118 -15.72 9.11 -10.25
C GLN A 118 -16.62 9.98 -9.36
N THR A 119 -17.77 10.43 -9.90
CA THR A 119 -18.74 11.19 -9.13
C THR A 119 -19.19 10.39 -7.91
N SER A 120 -19.16 11.00 -6.74
CA SER A 120 -19.48 10.31 -5.49
C SER A 120 -20.31 11.17 -4.55
N VAL A 121 -21.07 10.51 -3.68
CA VAL A 121 -21.87 11.13 -2.61
C VAL A 121 -21.40 10.58 -1.27
N LEU A 122 -21.18 11.46 -0.29
CA LEU A 122 -20.82 11.10 1.07
C LEU A 122 -22.06 11.08 1.96
N ALA A 123 -22.34 9.96 2.59
CA ALA A 123 -23.28 9.83 3.68
C ALA A 123 -22.50 9.73 5.00
N GLU A 124 -22.77 10.65 5.93
CA GLU A 124 -22.14 10.63 7.25
C GLU A 124 -22.74 9.52 8.13
N GLY A 125 -21.88 8.91 8.96
CA GLY A 125 -22.26 7.89 9.92
C GLY A 125 -21.55 8.07 11.25
N PRO A 126 -21.91 7.26 12.27
CA PRO A 126 -21.32 7.35 13.59
C PRO A 126 -19.90 6.80 13.64
N ALA A 127 -19.08 7.34 14.53
CA ALA A 127 -17.84 6.72 14.95
C ALA A 127 -18.10 5.38 15.64
N GLY A 128 -17.10 4.49 15.63
CA GLY A 128 -17.16 3.20 16.30
C GLY A 128 -15.85 2.87 17.01
N THR A 129 -15.78 1.69 17.61
CA THR A 129 -14.64 1.26 18.43
C THR A 129 -14.13 -0.10 17.96
N ALA A 130 -12.85 -0.16 17.59
CA ALA A 130 -12.14 -1.42 17.47
C ALA A 130 -11.69 -1.85 18.86
N ARG A 131 -12.20 -3.01 19.32
CA ARG A 131 -11.96 -3.51 20.68
C ARG A 131 -11.16 -4.80 20.66
N PHE A 132 -10.11 -4.84 21.50
CA PHE A 132 -9.29 -6.01 21.76
C PHE A 132 -9.29 -6.27 23.26
N ALA A 133 -9.72 -7.46 23.67
CA ALA A 133 -9.85 -7.87 25.08
C ALA A 133 -9.11 -9.18 25.31
N ASP A 134 -9.02 -9.57 26.58
CA ASP A 134 -8.38 -10.81 27.02
C ASP A 134 -6.92 -10.93 26.59
N LEU A 135 -6.23 -9.77 26.50
CA LEU A 135 -4.81 -9.72 26.13
C LEU A 135 -3.93 -10.14 27.33
N PRO A 136 -2.70 -10.62 27.08
CA PRO A 136 -1.74 -10.96 28.15
C PRO A 136 -1.50 -9.76 29.09
N ALA A 137 -1.47 -9.99 30.42
CA ALA A 137 -1.29 -8.93 31.42
C ALA A 137 0.15 -8.42 31.58
N GLY A 138 1.16 -9.09 30.98
CA GLY A 138 2.56 -8.67 31.00
C GLY A 138 2.84 -7.43 30.16
N GLU A 139 4.01 -6.82 30.37
CA GLU A 139 4.53 -5.79 29.48
C GLU A 139 4.72 -6.37 28.07
N LYS A 140 4.30 -5.62 27.07
CA LYS A 140 4.31 -6.05 25.67
C LYS A 140 4.42 -4.87 24.71
N ASP A 141 5.09 -5.08 23.60
CA ASP A 141 5.06 -4.19 22.47
C ASP A 141 3.80 -4.47 21.64
N VAL A 142 3.01 -3.44 21.40
CA VAL A 142 1.74 -3.53 20.66
C VAL A 142 1.84 -2.75 19.36
N GLU A 143 1.40 -3.36 18.27
CA GLU A 143 1.12 -2.69 17.00
C GLU A 143 -0.36 -2.84 16.66
N ILE A 144 -1.06 -1.75 16.36
CA ILE A 144 -2.42 -1.79 15.79
C ILE A 144 -2.33 -1.31 14.35
N TRP A 145 -2.39 -2.24 13.41
CA TRP A 145 -2.40 -1.95 11.98
C TRP A 145 -3.78 -1.48 11.54
N LEU A 146 -3.82 -0.34 10.85
CA LEU A 146 -5.06 0.26 10.40
C LEU A 146 -5.56 -0.39 9.10
N PRO A 147 -6.88 -0.42 8.85
CA PRO A 147 -7.46 -0.99 7.65
C PRO A 147 -6.89 -0.34 6.38
N HIS A 148 -6.44 -1.15 5.43
CA HIS A 148 -5.94 -0.66 4.13
C HIS A 148 -7.07 -0.40 3.11
N THR A 149 -8.31 -0.71 3.44
CA THR A 149 -9.47 -0.65 2.53
C THR A 149 -10.41 0.51 2.77
N GLU A 150 -10.21 1.27 3.85
CA GLU A 150 -11.05 2.41 4.23
C GLU A 150 -10.22 3.54 4.81
N ILE A 151 -10.67 4.78 4.66
CA ILE A 151 -10.07 5.93 5.33
C ILE A 151 -10.40 5.82 6.81
N THR A 152 -9.43 6.05 7.69
CA THR A 152 -9.59 5.87 9.14
C THR A 152 -9.19 7.14 9.88
N GLU A 153 -10.15 7.87 10.40
CA GLU A 153 -9.91 8.99 11.33
C GLU A 153 -9.78 8.43 12.74
N LEU A 154 -8.67 8.73 13.41
CA LEU A 154 -8.32 8.25 14.74
C LEU A 154 -8.85 9.25 15.79
N ILE A 155 -9.68 8.79 16.73
CA ILE A 155 -10.34 9.67 17.70
C ILE A 155 -9.71 9.54 19.09
N ALA A 156 -9.64 8.33 19.65
CA ALA A 156 -9.08 8.10 20.98
C ALA A 156 -8.53 6.68 21.13
N LEU A 157 -7.47 6.55 21.93
CA LEU A 157 -6.94 5.27 22.39
C LEU A 157 -7.26 5.11 23.88
N ARG A 158 -8.06 4.11 24.24
CA ARG A 158 -8.48 3.83 25.61
C ARG A 158 -7.98 2.47 26.07
N THR A 159 -7.50 2.38 27.30
CA THR A 159 -6.86 1.18 27.85
C THR A 159 -7.19 1.02 29.33
N ASP A 160 -7.01 -0.20 29.86
CA ASP A 160 -7.13 -0.50 31.30
C ASP A 160 -5.79 -0.42 32.06
N ALA A 161 -4.68 -0.08 31.36
CA ALA A 161 -3.38 0.23 31.94
C ALA A 161 -2.68 1.34 31.12
N PRO A 162 -1.68 2.05 31.67
CA PRO A 162 -0.96 3.12 30.96
C PRO A 162 -0.37 2.67 29.62
N VAL A 163 -0.34 3.59 28.66
CA VAL A 163 0.35 3.45 27.38
C VAL A 163 1.68 4.20 27.47
N GLU A 164 2.75 3.54 27.10
CA GLU A 164 4.09 4.10 27.02
C GLU A 164 4.54 4.16 25.56
N GLN A 165 5.27 5.18 25.22
CA GLN A 165 5.88 5.32 23.89
C GLN A 165 6.90 4.20 23.67
N SER A 166 6.79 3.50 22.53
CA SER A 166 7.84 2.55 22.15
C SER A 166 9.14 3.27 21.83
N PRO A 167 10.30 2.70 22.19
CA PRO A 167 11.59 3.25 21.78
C PRO A 167 11.64 3.46 20.26
N PRO A 168 12.41 4.46 19.79
CA PRO A 168 12.65 4.66 18.37
C PRO A 168 13.16 3.36 17.73
N SER A 169 12.58 2.98 16.61
CA SER A 169 13.02 1.81 15.88
C SER A 169 14.46 1.98 15.39
N ARG A 170 15.28 0.95 15.54
CA ARG A 170 16.63 0.88 14.97
C ARG A 170 16.67 0.13 13.64
N ARG A 171 15.50 -0.29 13.15
CA ARG A 171 15.37 -1.00 11.86
C ARG A 171 15.56 0.00 10.73
N ARG A 172 16.11 -0.46 9.61
CA ARG A 172 16.20 0.32 8.37
C ARG A 172 14.79 0.64 7.87
N THR A 173 14.56 1.85 7.38
CA THR A 173 13.30 2.27 6.77
C THR A 173 13.27 1.86 5.31
N TRP A 174 12.27 1.08 4.93
CA TRP A 174 11.96 0.73 3.56
C TRP A 174 10.77 1.54 3.05
N LEU A 175 11.05 2.46 2.12
CA LEU A 175 10.05 3.25 1.41
C LEU A 175 9.65 2.51 0.12
N HIS A 176 8.39 2.15 0.01
CA HIS A 176 7.86 1.41 -1.13
C HIS A 176 6.74 2.16 -1.83
N HIS A 177 6.82 2.30 -3.18
CA HIS A 177 5.74 2.81 -4.01
C HIS A 177 5.27 1.76 -5.01
N GLY A 178 3.96 1.72 -5.28
CA GLY A 178 3.36 0.82 -6.26
C GLY A 178 1.84 0.98 -6.41
N SER A 179 1.23 0.03 -7.09
CA SER A 179 -0.20 0.02 -7.44
C SER A 179 -1.11 -0.52 -6.33
N SER A 180 -2.36 -0.87 -6.70
CA SER A 180 -3.33 -1.57 -5.85
C SER A 180 -2.79 -2.86 -5.21
N ILE A 181 -1.92 -3.60 -5.90
CA ILE A 181 -1.28 -4.81 -5.38
C ILE A 181 -0.36 -4.45 -4.20
N SER A 182 0.35 -3.32 -4.26
CA SER A 182 1.16 -2.81 -3.15
C SER A 182 0.33 -2.13 -2.06
N HIS A 183 -0.80 -1.56 -2.42
CA HIS A 183 -1.80 -1.05 -1.48
C HIS A 183 -2.40 -2.20 -0.63
N GLY A 184 -2.61 -3.37 -1.24
CA GLY A 184 -3.12 -4.56 -0.56
C GLY A 184 -4.48 -5.04 -1.07
N SER A 185 -4.89 -4.68 -2.30
CA SER A 185 -6.16 -5.17 -2.85
C SER A 185 -6.26 -6.69 -2.78
N ASN A 186 -7.39 -7.20 -2.32
CA ASN A 186 -7.71 -8.61 -2.06
C ASN A 186 -6.87 -9.29 -0.95
N ALA A 187 -6.00 -8.56 -0.22
CA ALA A 187 -5.43 -9.06 1.02
C ALA A 187 -6.52 -9.13 2.11
N GLY A 188 -6.50 -10.18 2.92
CA GLY A 188 -7.54 -10.41 3.91
C GLY A 188 -7.52 -9.41 5.08
N HIS A 189 -6.36 -8.82 5.41
CA HIS A 189 -6.19 -7.90 6.54
C HIS A 189 -4.87 -7.09 6.39
N PRO A 190 -4.69 -5.97 7.12
CA PRO A 190 -3.63 -5.00 6.84
C PRO A 190 -2.20 -5.51 7.08
N SER A 191 -1.95 -6.37 8.04
CA SER A 191 -0.62 -6.95 8.23
C SER A 191 -0.29 -8.10 7.27
N ALA A 192 -1.28 -8.55 6.44
CA ALA A 192 -1.12 -9.58 5.41
C ALA A 192 -0.92 -9.04 4.00
N ILE A 193 -0.86 -7.73 3.80
CA ILE A 193 -0.46 -7.16 2.51
C ILE A 193 0.99 -7.54 2.22
N TRP A 194 1.34 -7.81 0.96
CA TRP A 194 2.69 -8.30 0.64
C TRP A 194 3.84 -7.38 1.12
N PRO A 195 3.72 -6.02 1.08
CA PRO A 195 4.78 -5.17 1.60
C PRO A 195 4.98 -5.32 3.12
N ALA A 196 3.89 -5.51 3.89
CA ALA A 196 3.97 -5.72 5.34
C ALA A 196 4.64 -7.04 5.68
N LEU A 197 4.26 -8.12 4.99
CA LEU A 197 4.87 -9.44 5.15
C LEU A 197 6.35 -9.43 4.77
N ALA A 198 6.70 -8.80 3.65
CA ALA A 198 8.09 -8.66 3.21
C ALA A 198 8.92 -7.82 4.19
N ALA A 199 8.36 -6.72 4.72
CA ALA A 199 9.02 -5.90 5.72
C ALA A 199 9.29 -6.65 7.02
N ALA A 200 8.33 -7.44 7.48
CA ALA A 200 8.50 -8.30 8.66
C ALA A 200 9.63 -9.32 8.43
N ALA A 201 9.64 -10.00 7.28
CA ALA A 201 10.68 -10.96 6.90
C ALA A 201 12.07 -10.31 6.76
N GLY A 202 12.14 -9.09 6.20
CA GLY A 202 13.38 -8.33 6.04
C GLY A 202 13.83 -7.59 7.31
N GLY A 203 13.04 -7.61 8.39
CA GLY A 203 13.36 -6.90 9.63
C GLY A 203 13.46 -5.38 9.46
N VAL A 204 12.62 -4.78 8.60
CA VAL A 204 12.65 -3.36 8.25
C VAL A 204 11.36 -2.65 8.65
N GLU A 205 11.41 -1.31 8.78
CA GLU A 205 10.22 -0.47 8.96
C GLU A 205 9.64 -0.11 7.60
N LEU A 206 8.35 -0.39 7.39
CA LEU A 206 7.65 -0.08 6.14
C LEU A 206 7.05 1.32 6.16
N VAL A 207 7.32 2.08 5.08
CA VAL A 207 6.52 3.23 4.63
C VAL A 207 5.93 2.86 3.27
N ASN A 208 4.62 2.61 3.23
CA ASN A 208 3.94 2.11 2.03
C ASN A 208 3.22 3.22 1.27
N LEU A 209 3.73 3.57 0.10
CA LEU A 209 3.09 4.46 -0.87
C LEU A 209 2.46 3.66 -2.03
N GLY A 210 1.88 2.51 -1.73
CA GLY A 210 1.04 1.77 -2.67
C GLY A 210 -0.29 2.50 -2.87
N PHE A 211 -0.57 2.98 -4.10
CA PHE A 211 -1.79 3.72 -4.42
C PHE A 211 -2.63 2.94 -5.44
N GLY A 212 -3.78 2.44 -4.97
CA GLY A 212 -4.68 1.67 -5.81
C GLY A 212 -5.15 2.45 -7.03
N GLY A 213 -4.93 1.90 -8.23
CA GLY A 213 -5.31 2.54 -9.49
C GLY A 213 -4.43 3.72 -9.92
N SER A 214 -3.49 4.18 -9.08
CA SER A 214 -2.88 5.51 -9.22
C SER A 214 -1.35 5.52 -9.15
N ALA A 215 -0.67 4.42 -9.47
CA ALA A 215 0.78 4.40 -9.65
C ALA A 215 1.12 4.85 -11.10
N LEU A 216 1.03 6.15 -11.36
CA LEU A 216 1.07 6.75 -12.70
C LEU A 216 2.31 7.62 -12.96
N LEU A 217 3.38 7.47 -12.14
CA LEU A 217 4.61 8.27 -12.23
C LEU A 217 4.39 9.76 -11.93
N ASP A 218 3.48 10.06 -11.02
CA ASP A 218 3.18 11.44 -10.65
C ASP A 218 4.40 12.18 -10.09
N PRO A 219 4.76 13.36 -10.60
CA PRO A 219 5.93 14.10 -10.13
C PRO A 219 5.86 14.49 -8.65
N PHE A 220 4.66 14.69 -8.09
CA PHE A 220 4.51 15.00 -6.66
C PHE A 220 4.76 13.76 -5.79
N THR A 221 4.47 12.55 -6.28
CA THR A 221 4.83 11.29 -5.60
C THR A 221 6.34 11.09 -5.60
N ALA A 222 7.01 11.33 -6.74
CA ALA A 222 8.48 11.31 -6.80
C ALA A 222 9.12 12.29 -5.81
N ARG A 223 8.59 13.52 -5.71
CA ARG A 223 9.06 14.51 -4.73
C ARG A 223 8.77 14.10 -3.29
N ALA A 224 7.63 13.48 -3.01
CA ALA A 224 7.35 12.93 -1.68
C ALA A 224 8.37 11.84 -1.33
N MET A 225 8.67 10.93 -2.26
CA MET A 225 9.68 9.90 -2.05
C MET A 225 11.10 10.48 -1.87
N ARG A 226 11.44 11.56 -2.59
CA ARG A 226 12.70 12.29 -2.41
C ARG A 226 12.86 12.84 -0.99
N ASP A 227 11.76 13.36 -0.44
CA ASP A 227 11.77 14.12 0.82
C ASP A 227 11.56 13.21 2.06
N ILE A 228 11.04 11.98 1.89
CA ILE A 228 10.86 11.01 2.98
C ILE A 228 12.19 10.31 3.28
N PRO A 229 12.72 10.37 4.52
CA PRO A 229 13.92 9.63 4.89
C PRO A 229 13.75 8.12 4.69
N ALA A 230 14.69 7.49 4.00
CA ALA A 230 14.67 6.05 3.74
C ALA A 230 16.07 5.47 3.60
N ASP A 231 16.25 4.26 4.13
CA ASP A 231 17.48 3.47 3.97
C ASP A 231 17.42 2.55 2.74
N LEU A 232 16.21 2.20 2.30
CA LEU A 232 15.90 1.32 1.18
C LEU A 232 14.71 1.87 0.43
N ILE A 233 14.75 1.87 -0.90
CA ILE A 233 13.66 2.37 -1.73
C ILE A 233 13.30 1.34 -2.78
N SER A 234 11.99 1.12 -3.01
CA SER A 234 11.53 0.35 -4.17
C SER A 234 10.34 1.02 -4.84
N VAL A 235 10.28 0.90 -6.16
CA VAL A 235 9.19 1.42 -6.99
C VAL A 235 8.68 0.31 -7.90
N LYS A 236 7.41 -0.09 -7.74
CA LYS A 236 6.77 -1.13 -8.55
C LYS A 236 5.81 -0.49 -9.55
N ILE A 237 6.24 -0.40 -10.80
CA ILE A 237 5.64 0.45 -11.83
C ILE A 237 5.06 -0.39 -12.97
N GLY A 238 4.02 0.12 -13.62
CA GLY A 238 3.57 -0.29 -14.94
C GLY A 238 2.10 -0.65 -15.04
N ILE A 239 1.55 -1.47 -14.13
CA ILE A 239 0.20 -2.00 -14.29
C ILE A 239 -0.87 -0.91 -14.39
N ASN A 240 -0.81 0.15 -13.56
CA ASN A 240 -1.81 1.21 -13.64
C ASN A 240 -1.69 2.06 -14.91
N ILE A 241 -0.48 2.19 -15.45
CA ILE A 241 -0.25 2.91 -16.72
C ILE A 241 -0.91 2.17 -17.88
N VAL A 242 -0.84 0.82 -17.88
CA VAL A 242 -1.54 -0.02 -18.86
C VAL A 242 -3.05 -0.01 -18.57
N ASN A 243 -3.46 -0.19 -17.31
CA ASN A 243 -4.89 -0.23 -16.92
C ASN A 243 -5.68 0.99 -17.38
N SER A 244 -5.05 2.17 -17.32
CA SER A 244 -5.68 3.45 -17.66
C SER A 244 -5.38 3.91 -19.09
N ASP A 245 -4.57 3.16 -19.84
CA ASP A 245 -3.98 3.61 -21.12
C ASP A 245 -3.40 5.04 -21.02
N ALA A 246 -2.74 5.33 -19.90
CA ALA A 246 -2.36 6.67 -19.50
C ALA A 246 -1.20 7.26 -20.33
N MET A 247 -0.35 6.40 -20.90
CA MET A 247 0.86 6.82 -21.62
C MET A 247 1.12 5.95 -22.83
N ARG A 248 1.82 6.53 -23.81
CA ARG A 248 2.51 5.79 -24.88
C ARG A 248 3.97 5.60 -24.50
N LEU A 249 4.64 4.63 -25.12
CA LEU A 249 6.05 4.32 -24.87
C LEU A 249 6.94 5.58 -24.93
N ARG A 250 6.70 6.47 -25.92
CA ARG A 250 7.48 7.71 -26.06
C ARG A 250 7.36 8.65 -24.84
N ALA A 251 6.23 8.63 -24.13
CA ALA A 251 6.03 9.43 -22.92
C ALA A 251 6.50 8.67 -21.67
N PHE A 252 6.31 7.36 -21.63
CA PHE A 252 6.66 6.50 -20.51
C PHE A 252 8.16 6.51 -20.20
N THR A 253 9.01 6.30 -21.22
CA THR A 253 10.46 6.25 -21.03
C THR A 253 11.03 7.49 -20.31
N PRO A 254 10.79 8.74 -20.78
CA PRO A 254 11.30 9.92 -20.08
C PRO A 254 10.59 10.16 -18.74
N ALA A 255 9.34 9.74 -18.56
CA ALA A 255 8.65 9.86 -17.27
C ALA A 255 9.32 8.97 -16.22
N VAL A 256 9.72 7.74 -16.54
CA VAL A 256 10.50 6.87 -15.65
C VAL A 256 11.83 7.50 -15.29
N HIS A 257 12.59 8.01 -16.28
CA HIS A 257 13.85 8.69 -16.01
C HIS A 257 13.66 9.87 -15.04
N GLY A 258 12.70 10.76 -15.31
CA GLY A 258 12.43 11.92 -14.46
C GLY A 258 11.95 11.56 -13.05
N PHE A 259 11.18 10.47 -12.91
CA PHE A 259 10.76 9.94 -11.61
C PHE A 259 11.96 9.46 -10.78
N LEU A 260 12.86 8.67 -11.39
CA LEU A 260 14.07 8.18 -10.75
C LEU A 260 15.05 9.30 -10.43
N ASP A 261 15.24 10.29 -11.33
CA ASP A 261 16.09 11.45 -11.10
C ASP A 261 15.60 12.26 -9.90
N THR A 262 14.29 12.50 -9.82
CA THR A 262 13.70 13.22 -8.69
C THR A 262 13.93 12.49 -7.36
N ILE A 263 13.81 11.16 -7.31
CA ILE A 263 14.12 10.39 -6.10
C ILE A 263 15.61 10.52 -5.76
N ARG A 264 16.50 10.44 -6.76
CA ARG A 264 17.96 10.53 -6.58
C ARG A 264 18.43 11.87 -6.06
N GLU A 265 17.70 12.97 -6.28
CA GLU A 265 18.01 14.28 -5.69
C GLU A 265 18.07 14.23 -4.15
N GLY A 266 17.22 13.43 -3.50
CA GLY A 266 17.20 13.26 -2.03
C GLY A 266 17.95 12.01 -1.55
N HIS A 267 18.11 11.01 -2.43
CA HIS A 267 18.66 9.69 -2.11
C HIS A 267 19.79 9.29 -3.08
N PRO A 268 20.91 10.02 -3.11
CA PRO A 268 21.95 9.84 -4.14
C PRO A 268 22.62 8.46 -4.10
N SER A 269 22.63 7.78 -2.96
CA SER A 269 23.29 6.48 -2.79
C SER A 269 22.45 5.40 -2.11
N THR A 270 21.20 5.70 -1.78
CA THR A 270 20.26 4.71 -1.18
C THR A 270 19.98 3.61 -2.20
N PRO A 271 20.05 2.31 -1.82
CA PRO A 271 19.63 1.23 -2.69
C PRO A 271 18.20 1.46 -3.21
N LEU A 272 18.05 1.51 -4.54
CA LEU A 272 16.79 1.76 -5.22
C LEU A 272 16.48 0.60 -6.17
N LEU A 273 15.37 -0.09 -5.90
CA LEU A 273 14.93 -1.26 -6.65
C LEU A 273 13.71 -0.90 -7.51
N VAL A 274 13.88 -0.92 -8.83
CA VAL A 274 12.79 -0.84 -9.80
C VAL A 274 12.22 -2.24 -10.00
N VAL A 275 10.93 -2.40 -9.75
CA VAL A 275 10.21 -3.67 -9.90
C VAL A 275 9.17 -3.51 -11.00
N SER A 276 9.14 -4.38 -11.98
CA SER A 276 8.08 -4.39 -12.97
C SER A 276 6.78 -5.03 -12.45
N ALA A 277 5.72 -5.02 -13.24
CA ALA A 277 4.48 -5.67 -12.87
C ALA A 277 4.65 -7.20 -12.74
N ILE A 278 3.94 -7.82 -11.80
CA ILE A 278 3.78 -9.27 -11.73
C ILE A 278 3.07 -9.78 -12.98
N LEU A 279 3.04 -11.09 -13.18
CA LEU A 279 2.23 -11.69 -14.25
C LEU A 279 0.76 -11.30 -14.12
N CYS A 280 0.21 -10.77 -15.19
CA CYS A 280 -1.22 -10.45 -15.32
C CYS A 280 -1.68 -10.80 -16.74
N PRO A 281 -2.15 -12.04 -16.98
CA PRO A 281 -2.39 -12.58 -18.32
C PRO A 281 -3.25 -11.70 -19.21
N VAL A 282 -4.23 -10.99 -18.64
CA VAL A 282 -5.15 -10.14 -19.42
C VAL A 282 -4.47 -8.92 -20.06
N GLN A 283 -3.25 -8.54 -19.60
CA GLN A 283 -2.52 -7.36 -20.07
C GLN A 283 -1.08 -7.63 -20.51
N GLU A 284 -0.66 -8.89 -20.55
CA GLU A 284 0.70 -9.20 -20.99
C GLU A 284 0.97 -8.65 -22.40
N ASP A 285 0.07 -8.91 -23.32
CA ASP A 285 0.16 -8.51 -24.73
C ASP A 285 -1.03 -7.71 -25.23
N THR A 286 -2.03 -7.46 -24.39
CA THR A 286 -3.20 -6.63 -24.70
C THR A 286 -3.11 -5.30 -24.00
N PRO A 287 -3.10 -4.16 -24.71
CA PRO A 287 -3.11 -2.83 -24.11
C PRO A 287 -4.41 -2.58 -23.32
N GLY A 288 -4.33 -1.59 -22.42
CA GLY A 288 -5.52 -1.04 -21.78
C GLY A 288 -6.44 -0.25 -22.72
N PRO A 289 -7.51 0.35 -22.20
CA PRO A 289 -7.84 0.36 -20.78
C PRO A 289 -8.39 -0.97 -20.29
N LEU A 290 -8.40 -1.15 -18.96
CA LEU A 290 -9.17 -2.21 -18.32
C LEU A 290 -10.64 -1.77 -18.17
N ALA A 291 -11.55 -2.71 -18.47
CA ALA A 291 -12.97 -2.56 -18.16
C ALA A 291 -13.39 -3.59 -17.11
N PRO A 292 -14.23 -3.18 -16.13
CA PRO A 292 -14.89 -4.14 -15.25
C PRO A 292 -15.93 -4.95 -16.01
N ASP A 293 -16.02 -6.23 -15.69
CA ASP A 293 -17.02 -7.15 -16.19
C ASP A 293 -17.60 -7.94 -15.00
N LEU A 294 -18.85 -8.35 -15.11
CA LEU A 294 -19.53 -9.18 -14.11
C LEU A 294 -19.70 -10.61 -14.68
N ASP A 295 -18.78 -11.48 -14.32
CA ASP A 295 -18.87 -12.91 -14.65
C ASP A 295 -19.53 -13.67 -13.49
N GLY A 296 -20.76 -14.14 -13.71
CA GLY A 296 -21.53 -14.86 -12.69
C GLY A 296 -21.74 -14.08 -11.38
N GLY A 297 -21.81 -12.74 -11.44
CA GLY A 297 -21.96 -11.85 -10.29
C GLY A 297 -20.65 -11.56 -9.54
N ARG A 298 -19.50 -12.00 -10.08
CA ARG A 298 -18.16 -11.67 -9.56
C ARG A 298 -17.52 -10.62 -10.46
N LEU A 299 -16.91 -9.60 -9.82
CA LEU A 299 -16.14 -8.61 -10.54
C LEU A 299 -14.91 -9.26 -11.17
N ARG A 300 -14.73 -9.07 -12.46
CA ARG A 300 -13.51 -9.39 -13.22
C ARG A 300 -13.10 -8.20 -14.06
N PHE A 301 -11.85 -8.19 -14.49
CA PHE A 301 -11.35 -7.16 -15.40
C PHE A 301 -10.90 -7.77 -16.72
N THR A 302 -11.16 -7.06 -17.81
CA THR A 302 -10.69 -7.42 -19.14
C THR A 302 -9.98 -6.24 -19.79
N ALA A 303 -8.91 -6.51 -20.54
CA ALA A 303 -8.26 -5.49 -21.34
C ALA A 303 -9.06 -5.27 -22.64
N THR A 304 -9.28 -3.99 -23.00
CA THR A 304 -10.15 -3.62 -24.13
C THR A 304 -9.40 -2.99 -25.30
N GLY A 305 -8.08 -2.78 -25.18
CA GLY A 305 -7.27 -2.18 -26.25
C GLY A 305 -6.98 -3.15 -27.38
N ASP A 306 -6.63 -2.59 -28.55
CA ASP A 306 -6.26 -3.38 -29.72
C ASP A 306 -4.76 -3.74 -29.66
N PRO A 307 -4.37 -5.04 -29.66
CA PRO A 307 -2.97 -5.46 -29.72
C PRO A 307 -2.19 -4.93 -30.92
N ALA A 308 -2.86 -4.63 -32.05
CA ALA A 308 -2.21 -4.06 -33.23
C ALA A 308 -1.62 -2.66 -32.96
N GLU A 309 -2.19 -1.91 -32.03
CA GLU A 309 -1.72 -0.56 -31.69
C GLU A 309 -0.41 -0.53 -30.85
N ARG A 310 0.14 -1.70 -30.48
CA ARG A 310 1.49 -1.80 -29.91
C ARG A 310 2.53 -1.16 -30.83
N SER A 311 2.38 -1.33 -32.13
CA SER A 311 3.26 -0.70 -33.12
C SER A 311 3.17 0.84 -33.11
N ALA A 312 2.06 1.41 -32.66
CA ALA A 312 1.86 2.85 -32.45
C ALA A 312 2.28 3.32 -31.03
N GLY A 313 2.95 2.45 -30.26
CA GLY A 313 3.49 2.75 -28.94
C GLY A 313 2.52 2.58 -27.78
N ARG A 314 1.39 1.90 -27.95
CA ARG A 314 0.56 1.47 -26.82
C ARG A 314 1.33 0.49 -25.94
N LEU A 315 1.15 0.65 -24.65
CA LEU A 315 1.87 -0.12 -23.64
C LEU A 315 1.12 -1.40 -23.27
N THR A 316 1.88 -2.47 -23.10
CA THR A 316 1.47 -3.72 -22.47
C THR A 316 2.44 -4.02 -21.33
N LEU A 317 2.16 -5.01 -20.50
CA LEU A 317 3.07 -5.36 -19.42
C LEU A 317 4.40 -5.92 -19.95
N THR A 318 4.38 -6.67 -21.04
CA THR A 318 5.61 -7.13 -21.71
C THR A 318 6.48 -5.95 -22.14
N ILE A 319 5.91 -4.97 -22.85
CA ILE A 319 6.66 -3.78 -23.30
C ILE A 319 7.23 -2.98 -22.12
N ILE A 320 6.44 -2.82 -21.03
CA ILE A 320 6.91 -2.09 -19.85
C ILE A 320 8.06 -2.81 -19.15
N ARG A 321 8.03 -4.14 -19.02
CA ARG A 321 9.14 -4.90 -18.43
C ARG A 321 10.44 -4.69 -19.21
N ASP A 322 10.37 -4.86 -20.53
CA ASP A 322 11.53 -4.68 -21.40
C ASP A 322 12.10 -3.27 -21.30
N GLU A 323 11.22 -2.26 -21.29
CA GLU A 323 11.67 -0.87 -21.21
C GLU A 323 12.25 -0.52 -19.83
N LEU A 324 11.66 -0.99 -18.72
CA LEU A 324 12.19 -0.78 -17.37
C LEU A 324 13.57 -1.45 -17.22
N ALA A 325 13.72 -2.69 -17.68
CA ALA A 325 15.00 -3.39 -17.67
C ALA A 325 16.09 -2.62 -18.45
N LYS A 326 15.74 -2.14 -19.64
CA LYS A 326 16.61 -1.32 -20.49
C LYS A 326 16.99 0.01 -19.82
N ILE A 327 16.03 0.72 -19.22
CA ILE A 327 16.29 1.98 -18.50
C ILE A 327 17.27 1.75 -17.36
N VAL A 328 17.05 0.73 -16.53
CA VAL A 328 17.94 0.43 -15.40
C VAL A 328 19.34 0.03 -15.91
N GLN A 329 19.43 -0.80 -16.96
CA GLN A 329 20.71 -1.16 -17.57
C GLN A 329 21.47 0.07 -18.10
N GLN A 330 20.79 1.01 -18.76
CA GLN A 330 21.40 2.26 -19.25
C GLN A 330 21.94 3.12 -18.11
N ARG A 331 21.25 3.14 -16.95
CA ARG A 331 21.64 3.95 -15.80
C ARG A 331 22.71 3.28 -14.92
N ALA A 332 22.90 1.98 -15.04
CA ALA A 332 23.81 1.19 -14.19
C ALA A 332 25.28 1.68 -14.24
N ALA A 333 25.70 2.34 -15.31
CA ALA A 333 27.05 2.90 -15.45
C ALA A 333 27.29 4.07 -14.47
N ASP A 334 26.26 4.89 -14.23
CA ASP A 334 26.34 6.11 -13.42
C ASP A 334 25.68 5.93 -12.04
N ASP A 335 24.86 4.89 -11.85
CA ASP A 335 24.09 4.62 -10.62
C ASP A 335 24.22 3.14 -10.18
N PRO A 336 25.32 2.79 -9.49
CA PRO A 336 25.56 1.40 -9.07
C PRO A 336 24.60 0.91 -7.97
N ASN A 337 23.79 1.80 -7.38
CA ASN A 337 22.79 1.46 -6.37
C ASN A 337 21.36 1.37 -6.96
N LEU A 338 21.22 1.45 -8.28
CA LEU A 338 19.96 1.23 -8.98
C LEU A 338 19.89 -0.23 -9.46
N HIS A 339 18.82 -0.93 -9.10
CA HIS A 339 18.63 -2.33 -9.38
C HIS A 339 17.30 -2.57 -10.09
N TYR A 340 17.20 -3.65 -10.85
CA TYR A 340 15.97 -4.10 -11.50
C TYR A 340 15.56 -5.49 -10.99
N LEU A 341 14.26 -5.69 -10.81
CA LEU A 341 13.65 -6.98 -10.52
C LEU A 341 12.42 -7.17 -11.43
N ASP A 342 12.43 -8.26 -12.20
CA ASP A 342 11.24 -8.66 -12.96
C ASP A 342 10.12 -9.07 -12.00
N GLY A 343 8.95 -8.47 -12.12
CA GLY A 343 7.83 -8.79 -11.26
C GLY A 343 7.34 -10.23 -11.40
N ARG A 344 7.66 -10.92 -12.51
CA ARG A 344 7.37 -12.34 -12.70
C ARG A 344 8.21 -13.25 -11.79
N ASP A 345 9.36 -12.78 -11.31
CA ASP A 345 10.13 -13.49 -10.29
C ASP A 345 9.48 -13.39 -8.90
N LEU A 346 8.55 -12.45 -8.71
CA LEU A 346 7.72 -12.35 -7.50
C LEU A 346 6.44 -13.17 -7.61
N TYR A 347 5.84 -13.18 -8.80
CA TYR A 347 4.62 -13.93 -9.09
C TYR A 347 4.54 -14.12 -10.62
N GLY A 348 4.89 -15.32 -11.06
CA GLY A 348 4.97 -15.73 -12.45
C GLY A 348 3.92 -16.79 -12.82
N GLU A 349 4.16 -17.50 -13.94
CA GLU A 349 3.21 -18.47 -14.48
C GLU A 349 2.91 -19.63 -13.51
N SER A 350 3.94 -20.16 -12.83
CA SER A 350 3.78 -21.23 -11.84
C SER A 350 2.96 -20.76 -10.64
N ASP A 351 3.18 -19.51 -10.19
CA ASP A 351 2.44 -18.93 -9.08
C ASP A 351 0.98 -18.66 -9.46
N TYR A 352 0.77 -18.16 -10.70
CA TYR A 352 -0.59 -17.97 -11.23
C TYR A 352 -1.37 -19.29 -11.37
N ALA A 353 -0.70 -20.37 -11.75
CA ALA A 353 -1.33 -21.69 -11.85
C ALA A 353 -1.74 -22.23 -10.46
N GLU A 354 -0.97 -21.93 -9.41
CA GLU A 354 -1.25 -22.36 -8.03
C GLU A 354 -2.25 -21.42 -7.32
N PHE A 355 -2.11 -20.12 -7.51
CA PHE A 355 -2.89 -19.07 -6.86
C PHE A 355 -3.42 -18.07 -7.91
N PRO A 356 -4.44 -18.44 -8.71
CA PRO A 356 -4.93 -17.57 -9.79
C PRO A 356 -5.46 -16.23 -9.23
N LEU A 357 -5.38 -15.17 -10.04
CA LEU A 357 -5.89 -13.84 -9.68
C LEU A 357 -7.44 -13.85 -9.71
N PRO A 358 -8.14 -13.68 -8.56
CA PRO A 358 -9.59 -13.88 -8.48
C PRO A 358 -10.40 -12.98 -9.42
N ASP A 359 -9.97 -11.75 -9.61
CA ASP A 359 -10.58 -10.74 -10.47
C ASP A 359 -9.82 -10.52 -11.79
N ALA A 360 -8.89 -11.42 -12.11
CA ALA A 360 -7.96 -11.40 -13.24
C ALA A 360 -6.81 -10.36 -13.13
N VAL A 361 -6.72 -9.57 -12.04
CA VAL A 361 -5.70 -8.51 -11.85
C VAL A 361 -5.01 -8.58 -10.49
N HIS A 362 -5.75 -8.83 -9.42
CA HIS A 362 -5.24 -8.72 -8.06
C HIS A 362 -5.06 -10.10 -7.41
N PRO A 363 -3.91 -10.35 -6.77
CA PRO A 363 -3.70 -11.57 -5.99
C PRO A 363 -4.58 -11.56 -4.73
N ASP A 364 -4.99 -12.75 -4.30
CA ASP A 364 -5.59 -12.97 -2.99
C ASP A 364 -4.54 -13.07 -1.87
N GLY A 365 -4.96 -13.41 -0.64
CA GLY A 365 -4.04 -13.53 0.49
C GLY A 365 -2.93 -14.58 0.29
N ALA A 366 -3.14 -15.63 -0.49
CA ALA A 366 -2.10 -16.62 -0.82
C ALA A 366 -1.09 -16.04 -1.81
N GLY A 367 -1.56 -15.35 -2.84
CA GLY A 367 -0.73 -14.61 -3.78
C GLY A 367 0.08 -13.50 -3.10
N HIS A 368 -0.51 -12.75 -2.15
CA HIS A 368 0.23 -11.77 -1.35
C HIS A 368 1.37 -12.40 -0.55
N ARG A 369 1.16 -13.55 0.09
CA ARG A 369 2.23 -14.28 0.80
C ARG A 369 3.33 -14.71 -0.17
N ARG A 370 2.99 -15.29 -1.31
CA ARG A 370 3.96 -15.73 -2.32
C ARG A 370 4.81 -14.55 -2.83
N ILE A 371 4.22 -13.40 -3.13
CA ILE A 371 4.94 -12.19 -3.54
C ILE A 371 5.90 -11.75 -2.42
N ALA A 372 5.45 -11.76 -1.18
CA ALA A 372 6.27 -11.35 -0.03
C ALA A 372 7.46 -12.28 0.21
N GLU A 373 7.26 -13.60 0.15
CA GLU A 373 8.31 -14.61 0.29
C GLU A 373 9.38 -14.45 -0.80
N ASN A 374 8.95 -14.31 -2.05
CA ASN A 374 9.86 -14.11 -3.17
C ASN A 374 10.60 -12.77 -3.07
N PHE A 375 9.90 -11.68 -2.71
CA PHE A 375 10.54 -10.38 -2.49
C PHE A 375 11.56 -10.44 -1.34
N ALA A 376 11.22 -11.05 -0.22
CA ALA A 376 12.14 -11.20 0.91
C ALA A 376 13.40 -11.96 0.52
N ARG A 377 13.26 -13.06 -0.21
CA ARG A 377 14.38 -13.86 -0.71
C ARG A 377 15.25 -13.09 -1.71
N LEU A 378 14.65 -12.40 -2.67
CA LEU A 378 15.36 -11.75 -3.78
C LEU A 378 15.94 -10.38 -3.41
N ALA A 379 15.24 -9.61 -2.58
CA ALA A 379 15.67 -8.26 -2.23
C ALA A 379 16.45 -8.21 -0.91
N PHE A 380 15.99 -8.89 0.16
CA PHE A 380 16.61 -8.85 1.48
C PHE A 380 17.57 -10.02 1.73
N GLY A 381 17.48 -11.11 0.96
CA GLY A 381 18.37 -12.26 1.06
C GLY A 381 19.80 -11.96 0.62
N ASP A 382 20.71 -12.90 0.85
CA ASP A 382 22.13 -12.77 0.52
C ASP A 382 22.34 -12.43 -0.97
N GLY A 383 23.10 -11.38 -1.22
CA GLY A 383 23.36 -10.88 -2.57
C GLY A 383 22.24 -10.00 -3.16
N GLY A 384 21.11 -9.88 -2.48
CA GLY A 384 20.01 -8.99 -2.88
C GLY A 384 20.35 -7.50 -2.68
N PRO A 385 19.68 -6.58 -3.40
CA PRO A 385 19.97 -5.15 -3.35
C PRO A 385 19.76 -4.53 -1.96
N PHE A 386 18.95 -5.16 -1.13
CA PHE A 386 18.61 -4.73 0.24
C PHE A 386 19.28 -5.58 1.32
N ALA A 387 20.15 -6.49 0.95
CA ALA A 387 20.89 -7.32 1.90
C ALA A 387 21.62 -6.44 2.94
N THR A 388 21.71 -6.94 4.16
CA THR A 388 22.54 -6.30 5.18
C THR A 388 24.01 -6.63 4.85
N LYS A 389 24.79 -5.59 4.49
CA LYS A 389 26.24 -5.79 4.29
C LYS A 389 26.81 -6.23 5.64
N THR A 390 27.17 -7.49 5.77
CA THR A 390 28.05 -7.95 6.86
C THR A 390 29.36 -7.16 6.76
N ARG A 391 29.64 -6.36 7.81
CA ARG A 391 30.92 -5.64 7.94
C ARG A 391 32.03 -6.60 8.23
#